data_8e6ad2842fdb291d83bf9d97517c2609
#
_entry.id   8e6ad2842fdb291d83bf9d97517c2609
#
_cell.length_a   1.000
_cell.length_b   1.000
_cell.length_c   1.000
_cell.angle_alpha   90.00
_cell.angle_beta   90.00
_cell.angle_gamma   90.00
#
_symmetry.space_group_name_H-M   'P 1'
#
loop_
_entity.id
_entity.type
_entity.pdbx_description
1 polymer ?
#
loop_
_entity_poly.entity_id
_entity_poly.type
_entity_poly.pdbx_seq_one_letter_code
_entity_poly.pdbx_strand_id
1 'polypeptide(L)'
;MNRLASIALTIAVPIVASAHIGNPNVVFDGTAGAYPVRVIVRPPEVVPGRAEVIVRVDAGDVQHVLIRPVFWRVGVSGAPAGDEMHRVAGQDRAYTGQLWLMAYGSYSVYVTVSGACGSGTAIVPVASFATGRLPLSPALGAILIVLGGVLVGGLLTIVRAAAGESLVPPGEPFDEAKRRRANLVTAIAAPLLALAIFGGAKWWRAEDTGYRRTMYGSPAADPTLSVDATHRTLRIAVHDTAQFHAIYSPVTPDHGKMMHLFLVRLPGMDAFAHLHPGQSDSLVFSGEVPAVPSGRYRLFGDLTLENGLSLTVTNFVDIPDAKGVVTPSDSDDAWTLAPSATRIAPGATTLLGDGFTMSWNGEGAPLIARRATDLRFVVRDANGAVAQLRPYLGMAAHAVVVRDDASVFIHLHPMGTVAMVAQQVFAIRDRGDTTSDGRLRADALGSGAMPAMSMSGELTFPYEFPKPGRYRIWVQVKPMQRVLTATFDVDVR
;
A
#
# COMPACT_ATOMS: atom_id res chain seq x y z
N MET A 1 -43.04 -11.02 43.54
CA MET A 1 -41.78 -10.26 43.41
C MET A 1 -40.85 -11.08 42.50
N ASN A 2 -40.97 -10.94 41.21
CA ASN A 2 -40.08 -11.64 40.25
C ASN A 2 -39.11 -10.62 39.69
N ARG A 3 -37.83 -10.80 40.01
CA ARG A 3 -36.73 -10.05 39.40
C ARG A 3 -36.34 -10.75 38.10
N LEU A 4 -36.65 -10.15 36.97
CA LEU A 4 -36.10 -10.52 35.68
C LEU A 4 -34.68 -9.93 35.57
N ALA A 5 -33.69 -10.81 35.62
CA ALA A 5 -32.31 -10.45 35.36
C ALA A 5 -32.09 -10.38 33.83
N SER A 6 -31.89 -9.18 33.33
CA SER A 6 -31.49 -8.97 31.90
C SER A 6 -30.02 -9.36 31.75
N ILE A 7 -29.76 -10.46 31.07
CA ILE A 7 -28.43 -10.85 30.65
C ILE A 7 -28.11 -10.09 29.36
N ALA A 8 -27.27 -9.05 29.46
CA ALA A 8 -26.69 -8.37 28.32
C ALA A 8 -25.56 -9.25 27.75
N LEU A 9 -25.85 -9.94 26.65
CA LEU A 9 -24.86 -10.69 25.89
C LEU A 9 -23.99 -9.70 25.09
N THR A 10 -22.83 -9.34 25.62
CA THR A 10 -21.83 -8.53 24.90
C THR A 10 -21.14 -9.43 23.86
N ILE A 11 -21.59 -9.40 22.63
CA ILE A 11 -20.89 -10.04 21.50
C ILE A 11 -19.65 -9.18 21.22
N ALA A 12 -18.49 -9.62 21.69
CA ALA A 12 -17.20 -9.09 21.26
C ALA A 12 -17.00 -9.53 19.80
N VAL A 13 -17.31 -8.64 18.86
CA VAL A 13 -16.94 -8.81 17.46
C VAL A 13 -15.43 -8.60 17.41
N PRO A 14 -14.62 -9.60 16.98
CA PRO A 14 -13.21 -9.36 16.77
C PRO A 14 -13.09 -8.31 15.65
N ILE A 15 -12.55 -7.14 15.99
CA ILE A 15 -12.12 -6.15 15.02
C ILE A 15 -10.92 -6.80 14.32
N VAL A 16 -11.15 -7.39 13.16
CA VAL A 16 -10.06 -7.78 12.26
C VAL A 16 -9.43 -6.46 11.81
N ALA A 17 -8.37 -6.08 12.47
CA ALA A 17 -7.54 -4.95 12.05
C ALA A 17 -7.01 -5.31 10.66
N SER A 18 -7.49 -4.62 9.63
CA SER A 18 -6.95 -4.74 8.28
C SER A 18 -5.47 -4.38 8.35
N ALA A 19 -4.61 -5.38 8.22
CA ALA A 19 -3.18 -5.19 8.14
C ALA A 19 -2.89 -4.48 6.82
N HIS A 20 -2.41 -3.24 6.89
CA HIS A 20 -1.92 -2.52 5.72
C HIS A 20 -0.46 -2.93 5.49
N ILE A 21 -0.28 -4.07 4.85
CA ILE A 21 1.04 -4.51 4.40
C ILE A 21 1.30 -3.81 3.07
N GLY A 22 2.39 -3.07 3.02
CA GLY A 22 2.61 -2.00 2.06
C GLY A 22 2.04 -0.67 2.56
N ASN A 23 2.68 0.43 2.23
CA ASN A 23 2.16 1.77 2.54
C ASN A 23 1.15 2.16 1.46
N PRO A 24 -0.14 2.41 1.77
CA PRO A 24 -1.06 2.93 0.77
C PRO A 24 -0.63 4.31 0.27
N ASN A 25 0.05 5.10 1.11
CA ASN A 25 0.55 6.41 0.75
C ASN A 25 1.89 6.29 0.03
N VAL A 26 2.00 6.95 -1.10
CA VAL A 26 3.24 7.03 -1.88
C VAL A 26 3.95 8.32 -1.53
N VAL A 27 5.23 8.22 -1.17
CA VAL A 27 6.13 9.36 -1.01
C VAL A 27 7.25 9.20 -2.03
N PHE A 28 7.50 10.24 -2.81
CA PHE A 28 8.53 10.25 -3.85
C PHE A 28 9.34 11.53 -3.78
N ASP A 29 10.65 11.40 -3.69
CA ASP A 29 11.63 12.48 -3.86
C ASP A 29 12.40 12.24 -5.17
N GLY A 30 12.41 13.24 -6.04
CA GLY A 30 13.08 13.14 -7.32
C GLY A 30 13.03 14.45 -8.09
N THR A 31 13.00 14.37 -9.41
CA THR A 31 12.99 15.56 -10.27
C THR A 31 11.88 15.51 -11.31
N ALA A 32 11.28 16.66 -11.59
CA ALA A 32 10.48 16.90 -12.77
C ALA A 32 11.30 17.80 -13.72
N GLY A 33 12.13 17.17 -14.56
CA GLY A 33 13.14 17.88 -15.35
C GLY A 33 14.15 18.61 -14.48
N ALA A 34 14.24 19.91 -14.57
CA ALA A 34 15.14 20.74 -13.78
C ALA A 34 14.64 21.05 -12.36
N TYR A 35 13.41 20.64 -12.02
CA TYR A 35 12.78 20.96 -10.74
C TYR A 35 12.88 19.79 -9.76
N PRO A 36 13.60 19.94 -8.63
CA PRO A 36 13.52 18.99 -7.53
C PRO A 36 12.11 19.00 -6.94
N VAL A 37 11.50 17.82 -6.83
CA VAL A 37 10.12 17.68 -6.35
C VAL A 37 10.00 16.61 -5.29
N ARG A 38 9.18 16.90 -4.29
CA ARG A 38 8.62 15.88 -3.39
C ARG A 38 7.14 15.73 -3.69
N VAL A 39 6.73 14.49 -3.97
CA VAL A 39 5.35 14.16 -4.29
C VAL A 39 4.81 13.20 -3.23
N ILE A 40 3.65 13.52 -2.68
CA ILE A 40 2.92 12.62 -1.79
C ILE A 40 1.59 12.33 -2.45
N VAL A 41 1.31 11.04 -2.67
CA VAL A 41 0.02 10.61 -3.17
C VAL A 41 -0.66 9.75 -2.10
N ARG A 42 -1.87 10.14 -1.72
CA ARG A 42 -2.74 9.37 -0.82
C ARG A 42 -3.89 8.80 -1.63
N PRO A 43 -3.81 7.52 -2.03
CA PRO A 43 -4.89 6.86 -2.76
C PRO A 43 -6.19 6.83 -1.96
N PRO A 44 -7.35 6.75 -2.63
CA PRO A 44 -8.63 6.66 -1.96
C PRO A 44 -8.80 5.30 -1.27
N GLU A 45 -9.54 5.27 -0.15
CA GLU A 45 -9.89 4.02 0.53
C GLU A 45 -10.88 3.17 -0.26
N VAL A 46 -11.59 3.75 -1.22
CA VAL A 46 -12.54 3.07 -2.11
C VAL A 46 -12.24 3.39 -3.57
N VAL A 47 -12.42 2.41 -4.45
CA VAL A 47 -12.21 2.58 -5.90
C VAL A 47 -13.53 2.27 -6.62
N PRO A 48 -14.00 3.15 -7.50
CA PRO A 48 -13.45 4.46 -7.92
C PRO A 48 -13.43 5.49 -6.77
N GLY A 49 -12.39 6.34 -6.76
CA GLY A 49 -12.27 7.35 -5.71
C GLY A 49 -11.23 8.42 -6.04
N ARG A 50 -11.17 9.46 -5.20
CA ARG A 50 -10.25 10.58 -5.37
C ARG A 50 -8.98 10.37 -4.54
N ALA A 51 -7.83 10.35 -5.21
CA ALA A 51 -6.53 10.43 -4.57
C ALA A 51 -6.20 11.89 -4.26
N GLU A 52 -5.65 12.15 -3.08
CA GLU A 52 -5.05 13.44 -2.74
C GLU A 52 -3.59 13.45 -3.20
N VAL A 53 -3.18 14.53 -3.85
CA VAL A 53 -1.80 14.73 -4.31
C VAL A 53 -1.25 16.02 -3.73
N ILE A 54 -0.09 15.93 -3.09
CA ILE A 54 0.66 17.10 -2.60
C ILE A 54 2.01 17.09 -3.31
N VAL A 55 2.36 18.22 -3.89
CA VAL A 55 3.65 18.43 -4.57
C VAL A 55 4.36 19.60 -3.92
N ARG A 56 5.59 19.38 -3.47
CA ARG A 56 6.51 20.45 -3.06
C ARG A 56 7.61 20.55 -4.09
N VAL A 57 7.87 21.76 -4.58
CA VAL A 57 8.96 22.06 -5.52
C VAL A 57 10.05 22.82 -4.78
N ASP A 58 11.21 22.19 -4.56
CA ASP A 58 12.22 22.73 -3.64
C ASP A 58 13.08 23.84 -4.25
N ALA A 59 13.16 23.95 -5.58
CA ALA A 59 13.92 24.98 -6.27
C ALA A 59 13.25 25.41 -7.59
N GLY A 60 13.61 26.59 -8.08
CA GLY A 60 13.14 27.15 -9.34
C GLY A 60 11.93 28.09 -9.17
N ASP A 61 11.69 28.90 -10.20
CA ASP A 61 10.48 29.72 -10.32
C ASP A 61 9.42 28.91 -11.08
N VAL A 62 8.31 28.59 -10.39
CA VAL A 62 7.27 27.68 -10.86
C VAL A 62 6.03 28.49 -11.23
N GLN A 63 5.59 28.31 -12.47
CA GLN A 63 4.38 28.94 -13.01
C GLN A 63 3.18 28.01 -12.90
N HIS A 64 3.34 26.74 -13.35
CA HIS A 64 2.28 25.74 -13.36
C HIS A 64 2.77 24.41 -12.81
N VAL A 65 1.90 23.74 -12.05
CA VAL A 65 2.05 22.35 -11.63
C VAL A 65 0.79 21.60 -12.03
N LEU A 66 0.94 20.64 -12.94
CA LEU A 66 -0.15 19.79 -13.44
C LEU A 66 0.01 18.38 -12.94
N ILE A 67 -1.11 17.74 -12.59
CA ILE A 67 -1.15 16.32 -12.23
C ILE A 67 -2.08 15.56 -13.16
N ARG A 68 -1.70 14.31 -13.50
CA ARG A 68 -2.42 13.49 -14.46
C ARG A 68 -2.38 12.02 -14.05
N PRO A 69 -3.52 11.32 -13.93
CA PRO A 69 -3.53 9.88 -13.65
C PRO A 69 -3.34 9.11 -14.96
N VAL A 70 -2.34 8.27 -15.02
CA VAL A 70 -2.06 7.40 -16.17
C VAL A 70 -2.26 5.95 -15.75
N PHE A 71 -3.27 5.29 -16.29
CA PHE A 71 -3.50 3.87 -16.08
C PHE A 71 -2.62 3.04 -17.01
N TRP A 72 -1.97 2.03 -16.49
CA TRP A 72 -0.94 1.27 -17.23
C TRP A 72 -1.39 0.69 -18.59
N ARG A 73 -2.69 0.32 -18.70
CA ARG A 73 -3.22 -0.28 -19.95
C ARG A 73 -3.41 0.73 -21.07
N VAL A 74 -3.72 1.97 -20.73
CA VAL A 74 -4.05 3.00 -21.74
C VAL A 74 -2.91 3.96 -21.99
N GLY A 75 -1.92 3.99 -21.10
CA GLY A 75 -0.75 4.87 -21.22
C GLY A 75 -1.11 6.35 -21.24
N VAL A 76 -0.13 7.18 -21.59
CA VAL A 76 -0.31 8.64 -21.67
C VAL A 76 -1.32 9.05 -22.74
N SER A 77 -1.37 8.33 -23.87
CA SER A 77 -2.28 8.66 -24.99
C SER A 77 -3.77 8.50 -24.63
N GLY A 78 -4.09 7.53 -23.75
CA GLY A 78 -5.46 7.32 -23.28
C GLY A 78 -5.79 7.97 -21.94
N ALA A 79 -4.85 8.68 -21.33
CA ALA A 79 -5.07 9.36 -20.07
C ALA A 79 -5.82 10.68 -20.26
N PRO A 80 -6.61 11.16 -19.27
CA PRO A 80 -7.28 12.46 -19.33
C PRO A 80 -6.28 13.60 -19.42
N ALA A 81 -6.75 14.82 -19.69
CA ALA A 81 -5.93 16.03 -19.55
C ALA A 81 -5.42 16.18 -18.12
N GLY A 82 -4.29 16.86 -17.94
CA GLY A 82 -3.76 17.15 -16.61
C GLY A 82 -4.59 18.24 -15.90
N ASP A 83 -4.81 18.03 -14.60
CA ASP A 83 -5.47 18.99 -13.73
C ASP A 83 -4.43 19.93 -13.10
N GLU A 84 -4.72 21.23 -13.08
CA GLU A 84 -3.84 22.21 -12.45
C GLU A 84 -3.98 22.17 -10.94
N MET A 85 -2.83 22.17 -10.25
CA MET A 85 -2.78 22.16 -8.79
C MET A 85 -2.87 23.56 -8.21
N HIS A 86 -3.43 23.66 -7.03
CA HIS A 86 -3.55 24.90 -6.28
C HIS A 86 -2.43 25.05 -5.26
N ARG A 87 -1.91 26.28 -5.11
CA ARG A 87 -0.94 26.59 -4.05
C ARG A 87 -1.56 26.40 -2.67
N VAL A 88 -0.81 25.79 -1.76
CA VAL A 88 -1.23 25.66 -0.36
C VAL A 88 -1.04 26.98 0.35
N ALA A 89 -2.10 27.50 0.99
CA ALA A 89 -2.03 28.77 1.71
C ALA A 89 -0.97 28.73 2.81
N GLY A 90 -0.11 29.76 2.84
CA GLY A 90 0.99 29.86 3.82
C GLY A 90 2.21 28.96 3.55
N GLN A 91 2.28 28.31 2.37
CA GLN A 91 3.41 27.50 1.95
C GLN A 91 3.80 27.84 0.50
N ASP A 92 4.84 28.62 0.34
CA ASP A 92 5.19 29.22 -0.97
C ASP A 92 5.52 28.23 -2.09
N ARG A 93 5.90 26.98 -1.75
CA ARG A 93 6.36 25.98 -2.73
C ARG A 93 5.57 24.67 -2.66
N ALA A 94 4.44 24.67 -1.98
CA ALA A 94 3.58 23.50 -1.86
C ALA A 94 2.30 23.68 -2.68
N TYR A 95 1.92 22.61 -3.37
CA TYR A 95 0.74 22.55 -4.24
C TYR A 95 -0.09 21.34 -3.83
N THR A 96 -1.41 21.47 -3.91
CA THR A 96 -2.37 20.39 -3.63
C THR A 96 -3.35 20.23 -4.78
N GLY A 97 -3.76 18.99 -5.03
CA GLY A 97 -4.72 18.64 -6.04
C GLY A 97 -5.37 17.28 -5.75
N GLN A 98 -6.37 16.94 -6.52
CA GLN A 98 -7.09 15.66 -6.42
C GLN A 98 -7.21 15.01 -7.78
N LEU A 99 -7.05 13.69 -7.83
CA LEU A 99 -7.19 12.87 -9.04
C LEU A 99 -8.18 11.74 -8.82
N TRP A 100 -8.99 11.45 -9.85
CA TRP A 100 -9.82 10.25 -9.85
C TRP A 100 -9.04 9.02 -10.28
N LEU A 101 -9.02 7.99 -9.43
CA LEU A 101 -8.58 6.66 -9.76
C LEU A 101 -9.81 5.79 -10.01
N MET A 102 -10.08 5.51 -11.29
CA MET A 102 -11.35 4.93 -11.73
C MET A 102 -11.37 3.40 -11.75
N ALA A 103 -10.19 2.78 -11.78
CA ALA A 103 -10.05 1.31 -11.90
C ALA A 103 -9.06 0.76 -10.87
N TYR A 104 -9.20 -0.52 -10.58
CA TYR A 104 -8.21 -1.27 -9.79
C TYR A 104 -6.95 -1.53 -10.63
N GLY A 105 -5.79 -1.51 -9.97
CA GLY A 105 -4.52 -1.90 -10.55
C GLY A 105 -3.47 -0.80 -10.51
N SER A 106 -2.56 -0.83 -11.47
CA SER A 106 -1.40 0.05 -11.52
C SER A 106 -1.72 1.37 -12.22
N TYR A 107 -1.44 2.46 -11.53
CA TYR A 107 -1.44 3.82 -12.06
C TYR A 107 -0.06 4.45 -11.89
N SER A 108 0.18 5.53 -12.61
CA SER A 108 1.20 6.50 -12.26
C SER A 108 0.60 7.90 -12.28
N VAL A 109 0.96 8.70 -11.27
CA VAL A 109 0.67 10.13 -11.26
C VAL A 109 1.82 10.83 -11.96
N TYR A 110 1.51 11.48 -13.09
CA TYR A 110 2.45 12.31 -13.84
C TYR A 110 2.37 13.73 -13.30
N VAL A 111 3.45 14.19 -12.70
CA VAL A 111 3.56 15.53 -12.14
C VAL A 111 4.40 16.37 -13.09
N THR A 112 3.76 17.27 -13.82
CA THR A 112 4.45 18.17 -14.74
C THR A 112 4.62 19.54 -14.09
N VAL A 113 5.87 19.99 -13.99
CA VAL A 113 6.24 21.31 -13.47
C VAL A 113 6.76 22.16 -14.62
N SER A 114 6.23 23.37 -14.75
CA SER A 114 6.63 24.35 -15.76
C SER A 114 6.95 25.69 -15.13
N GLY A 115 7.96 26.36 -15.65
CA GLY A 115 8.40 27.67 -15.16
C GLY A 115 9.65 28.16 -15.87
N ALA A 116 10.44 29.00 -15.21
CA ALA A 116 11.61 29.65 -15.80
C ALA A 116 12.69 28.68 -16.32
N CYS A 117 12.79 27.47 -15.72
CA CYS A 117 13.74 26.43 -16.14
C CYS A 117 13.17 25.46 -17.19
N GLY A 118 12.09 25.81 -17.89
CA GLY A 118 11.41 24.97 -18.86
C GLY A 118 10.29 24.13 -18.24
N SER A 119 10.02 22.94 -18.84
CA SER A 119 9.01 22.01 -18.36
C SER A 119 9.61 20.63 -18.19
N GLY A 120 9.20 19.92 -17.14
CA GLY A 120 9.60 18.56 -16.88
C GLY A 120 8.52 17.76 -16.16
N THR A 121 8.57 16.44 -16.28
CA THR A 121 7.57 15.54 -15.68
C THR A 121 8.23 14.49 -14.83
N ALA A 122 7.75 14.35 -13.58
CA ALA A 122 8.05 13.22 -12.72
C ALA A 122 6.96 12.16 -12.85
N ILE A 123 7.36 10.88 -12.91
CA ILE A 123 6.48 9.72 -13.00
C ILE A 123 6.43 9.08 -11.61
N VAL A 124 5.26 9.03 -10.98
CA VAL A 124 5.09 8.52 -9.62
C VAL A 124 4.12 7.34 -9.61
N PRO A 125 4.60 6.09 -9.64
CA PRO A 125 3.76 4.90 -9.59
C PRO A 125 2.90 4.84 -8.35
N VAL A 126 1.65 4.45 -8.52
CA VAL A 126 0.64 4.38 -7.46
C VAL A 126 -0.23 3.15 -7.66
N ALA A 127 -0.41 2.36 -6.62
CA ALA A 127 -1.36 1.26 -6.62
C ALA A 127 -2.78 1.77 -6.29
N SER A 128 -3.76 1.43 -7.13
CA SER A 128 -5.17 1.78 -6.94
C SER A 128 -5.95 0.56 -6.50
N PHE A 129 -6.24 0.47 -5.19
CA PHE A 129 -7.02 -0.60 -4.59
C PHE A 129 -7.96 -0.05 -3.52
N ALA A 130 -9.13 -0.68 -3.40
CA ALA A 130 -10.00 -0.41 -2.26
C ALA A 130 -9.37 -1.02 -1.00
N THR A 131 -9.06 -0.20 0.00
CA THR A 131 -8.49 -0.64 1.29
C THR A 131 -9.52 -0.58 2.42
N GLY A 132 -10.67 0.04 2.16
CA GLY A 132 -11.69 0.27 3.15
C GLY A 132 -13.10 0.31 2.58
N ARG A 133 -14.02 0.74 3.39
CA ARG A 133 -15.43 1.00 3.07
C ARG A 133 -15.81 2.33 3.67
N LEU A 134 -16.57 3.12 2.92
CA LEU A 134 -17.11 4.34 3.48
C LEU A 134 -18.21 4.00 4.49
N PRO A 135 -18.04 4.39 5.77
CA PRO A 135 -19.07 4.13 6.78
C PRO A 135 -20.30 5.01 6.52
N LEU A 136 -21.48 4.40 6.59
CA LEU A 136 -22.73 5.15 6.61
C LEU A 136 -22.86 5.82 8.00
N SER A 137 -23.02 7.15 8.05
CA SER A 137 -23.23 7.81 9.34
C SER A 137 -24.55 7.34 9.98
N PRO A 138 -24.60 7.12 11.30
CA PRO A 138 -25.82 6.69 11.97
C PRO A 138 -27.01 7.64 11.75
N ALA A 139 -26.75 8.94 11.71
CA ALA A 139 -27.77 9.95 11.43
C ALA A 139 -28.36 9.80 10.03
N LEU A 140 -27.51 9.65 8.99
CA LEU A 140 -27.96 9.42 7.63
C LEU A 140 -28.73 8.08 7.53
N GLY A 141 -28.24 7.04 8.20
CA GLY A 141 -28.94 5.75 8.27
C GLY A 141 -30.36 5.88 8.85
N ALA A 142 -30.51 6.61 9.94
CA ALA A 142 -31.82 6.88 10.56
C ALA A 142 -32.74 7.66 9.62
N ILE A 143 -32.24 8.70 8.97
CA ILE A 143 -33.00 9.49 7.98
C ILE A 143 -33.50 8.59 6.84
N LEU A 144 -32.64 7.75 6.30
CA LEU A 144 -33.00 6.83 5.19
C LEU A 144 -34.04 5.79 5.62
N ILE A 145 -33.98 5.29 6.86
CA ILE A 145 -34.99 4.36 7.41
C ILE A 145 -36.35 5.07 7.52
N VAL A 146 -36.38 6.29 8.09
CA VAL A 146 -37.62 7.06 8.19
C VAL A 146 -38.20 7.36 6.81
N LEU A 147 -37.36 7.84 5.89
CA LEU A 147 -37.79 8.13 4.51
C LEU A 147 -38.30 6.86 3.82
N GLY A 148 -37.60 5.73 3.96
CA GLY A 148 -38.04 4.44 3.45
C GLY A 148 -39.42 4.03 4.00
N GLY A 149 -39.64 4.21 5.31
CA GLY A 149 -40.94 3.97 5.95
C GLY A 149 -42.04 4.86 5.40
N VAL A 150 -41.77 6.15 5.19
CA VAL A 150 -42.71 7.09 4.56
C VAL A 150 -43.04 6.68 3.11
N LEU A 151 -42.02 6.29 2.34
CA LEU A 151 -42.24 5.82 0.93
C LEU A 151 -43.07 4.54 0.86
N VAL A 152 -42.78 3.56 1.73
CA VAL A 152 -43.54 2.30 1.80
C VAL A 152 -44.98 2.57 2.22
N GLY A 153 -45.19 3.35 3.28
CA GLY A 153 -46.51 3.75 3.76
C GLY A 153 -47.27 4.55 2.71
N GLY A 154 -46.62 5.53 2.09
CA GLY A 154 -47.18 6.33 1.01
C GLY A 154 -47.60 5.48 -0.22
N LEU A 155 -46.72 4.56 -0.65
CA LEU A 155 -47.06 3.65 -1.75
C LEU A 155 -48.27 2.78 -1.43
N LEU A 156 -48.35 2.19 -0.23
CA LEU A 156 -49.50 1.37 0.16
C LEU A 156 -50.78 2.20 0.28
N THR A 157 -50.74 3.44 0.72
CA THR A 157 -51.89 4.35 0.75
C THR A 157 -52.36 4.72 -0.67
N ILE A 158 -51.43 4.98 -1.60
CA ILE A 158 -51.75 5.25 -3.00
C ILE A 158 -52.39 4.01 -3.67
N VAL A 159 -51.81 2.81 -3.45
CA VAL A 159 -52.36 1.55 -3.98
C VAL A 159 -53.78 1.33 -3.45
N ARG A 160 -54.00 1.56 -2.14
CA ARG A 160 -55.32 1.45 -1.52
C ARG A 160 -56.33 2.43 -2.10
N ALA A 161 -55.94 3.70 -2.24
CA ALA A 161 -56.78 4.73 -2.82
C ALA A 161 -57.12 4.43 -4.28
N ALA A 162 -56.13 4.10 -5.11
CA ALA A 162 -56.35 3.73 -6.51
C ALA A 162 -57.28 2.54 -6.67
N ALA A 163 -57.20 1.51 -5.80
CA ALA A 163 -58.06 0.34 -5.87
C ALA A 163 -59.51 0.61 -5.42
N GLY A 164 -59.72 1.55 -4.49
CA GLY A 164 -61.02 1.87 -3.92
C GLY A 164 -61.71 3.04 -4.57
N GLU A 165 -60.98 4.09 -4.88
CA GLU A 165 -61.54 5.42 -5.24
C GLU A 165 -61.55 5.69 -6.75
N SER A 166 -60.79 4.98 -7.55
CA SER A 166 -60.65 5.24 -9.00
C SER A 166 -61.93 5.16 -9.80
N LEU A 167 -62.98 4.58 -9.24
CA LEU A 167 -64.30 4.40 -9.88
C LEU A 167 -65.44 5.09 -9.10
N VAL A 168 -65.12 5.98 -8.18
CA VAL A 168 -66.13 6.71 -7.38
C VAL A 168 -66.27 8.12 -7.92
N PRO A 169 -67.48 8.59 -8.29
CA PRO A 169 -67.73 9.96 -8.62
C PRO A 169 -67.36 10.91 -7.46
N PRO A 170 -66.89 12.14 -7.74
CA PRO A 170 -66.58 13.10 -6.68
C PRO A 170 -67.75 13.34 -5.72
N GLY A 171 -67.54 13.19 -4.42
CA GLY A 171 -68.51 13.41 -3.39
C GLY A 171 -69.38 12.21 -2.98
N GLU A 172 -69.24 11.04 -3.65
CA GLU A 172 -69.92 9.83 -3.24
C GLU A 172 -69.21 9.07 -2.12
N PRO A 173 -69.94 8.45 -1.16
CA PRO A 173 -69.37 7.67 -0.10
C PRO A 173 -68.79 6.34 -0.59
N PHE A 174 -67.77 5.87 0.11
CA PHE A 174 -67.11 4.58 -0.12
C PHE A 174 -68.04 3.44 0.24
N ASP A 175 -68.51 2.64 -0.76
CA ASP A 175 -69.33 1.46 -0.48
C ASP A 175 -68.45 0.31 0.08
N GLU A 176 -69.15 -0.70 0.67
CA GLU A 176 -68.47 -1.80 1.35
C GLU A 176 -67.73 -2.72 0.38
N ALA A 177 -68.20 -2.87 -0.85
CA ALA A 177 -67.58 -3.68 -1.90
C ALA A 177 -66.25 -3.06 -2.34
N LYS A 178 -66.23 -1.74 -2.54
CA LYS A 178 -64.99 -0.98 -2.89
C LYS A 178 -63.99 -1.02 -1.75
N ARG A 179 -64.45 -0.96 -0.50
CA ARG A 179 -63.61 -1.09 0.69
C ARG A 179 -62.97 -2.49 0.77
N ARG A 180 -63.73 -3.55 0.52
CA ARG A 180 -63.22 -4.93 0.48
C ARG A 180 -62.17 -5.09 -0.62
N ARG A 181 -62.40 -4.54 -1.81
CA ARG A 181 -61.43 -4.53 -2.92
C ARG A 181 -60.14 -3.79 -2.55
N ALA A 182 -60.24 -2.60 -1.98
CA ALA A 182 -59.10 -1.83 -1.55
C ALA A 182 -58.25 -2.57 -0.49
N ASN A 183 -58.94 -3.22 0.47
CA ASN A 183 -58.26 -4.04 1.48
C ASN A 183 -57.58 -5.26 0.87
N LEU A 184 -58.23 -5.96 -0.05
CA LEU A 184 -57.68 -7.14 -0.74
C LEU A 184 -56.45 -6.75 -1.57
N VAL A 185 -56.52 -5.68 -2.36
CA VAL A 185 -55.39 -5.22 -3.18
C VAL A 185 -54.22 -4.79 -2.30
N THR A 186 -54.49 -4.09 -1.18
CA THR A 186 -53.45 -3.72 -0.23
C THR A 186 -52.82 -4.95 0.45
N ALA A 187 -53.67 -5.95 0.81
CA ALA A 187 -53.19 -7.20 1.41
C ALA A 187 -52.31 -8.03 0.46
N ILE A 188 -52.49 -7.87 -0.85
CA ILE A 188 -51.62 -8.49 -1.88
C ILE A 188 -50.35 -7.60 -2.11
N ALA A 189 -50.52 -6.29 -2.19
CA ALA A 189 -49.44 -5.38 -2.50
C ALA A 189 -48.39 -5.32 -1.36
N ALA A 190 -48.82 -5.39 -0.10
CA ALA A 190 -47.91 -5.33 1.04
C ALA A 190 -46.87 -6.48 1.06
N PRO A 191 -47.23 -7.77 0.93
CA PRO A 191 -46.28 -8.85 0.87
C PRO A 191 -45.40 -8.81 -0.40
N LEU A 192 -45.94 -8.36 -1.55
CA LEU A 192 -45.14 -8.18 -2.77
C LEU A 192 -44.08 -7.11 -2.57
N LEU A 193 -44.44 -5.99 -1.94
CA LEU A 193 -43.47 -4.93 -1.58
C LEU A 193 -42.44 -5.43 -0.57
N ALA A 194 -42.86 -6.17 0.45
CA ALA A 194 -41.97 -6.81 1.40
C ALA A 194 -40.99 -7.78 0.72
N LEU A 195 -41.47 -8.57 -0.24
CA LEU A 195 -40.65 -9.48 -1.04
C LEU A 195 -39.63 -8.70 -1.89
N ALA A 196 -40.05 -7.59 -2.51
CA ALA A 196 -39.17 -6.74 -3.29
C ALA A 196 -38.07 -6.11 -2.41
N ILE A 197 -38.42 -5.62 -1.20
CA ILE A 197 -37.47 -5.11 -0.23
C ILE A 197 -36.49 -6.21 0.22
N PHE A 198 -36.99 -7.40 0.53
CA PHE A 198 -36.17 -8.56 0.88
C PHE A 198 -35.22 -8.96 -0.25
N GLY A 199 -35.72 -9.00 -1.49
CA GLY A 199 -34.92 -9.26 -2.69
C GLY A 199 -33.80 -8.22 -2.87
N GLY A 200 -34.14 -6.94 -2.72
CA GLY A 200 -33.16 -5.83 -2.73
C GLY A 200 -32.11 -5.95 -1.65
N ALA A 201 -32.50 -6.33 -0.42
CA ALA A 201 -31.56 -6.57 0.67
C ALA A 201 -30.63 -7.76 0.40
N LYS A 202 -31.13 -8.84 -0.24
CA LYS A 202 -30.31 -9.98 -0.66
C LYS A 202 -29.34 -9.59 -1.76
N TRP A 203 -29.82 -8.86 -2.78
CA TRP A 203 -28.96 -8.34 -3.84
C TRP A 203 -27.85 -7.45 -3.28
N TRP A 204 -28.19 -6.50 -2.40
CA TRP A 204 -27.19 -5.63 -1.77
C TRP A 204 -26.13 -6.41 -0.99
N ARG A 205 -26.52 -7.46 -0.28
CA ARG A 205 -25.56 -8.34 0.44
C ARG A 205 -24.64 -9.08 -0.53
N ALA A 206 -25.14 -9.48 -1.69
CA ALA A 206 -24.32 -10.12 -2.72
C ALA A 206 -23.29 -9.14 -3.29
N GLU A 207 -23.71 -7.91 -3.60
CA GLU A 207 -22.82 -6.82 -4.04
C GLU A 207 -21.77 -6.46 -2.98
N ASP A 208 -22.19 -6.31 -1.71
CA ASP A 208 -21.26 -6.05 -0.60
C ASP A 208 -20.23 -7.18 -0.44
N THR A 209 -20.65 -8.42 -0.59
CA THR A 209 -19.74 -9.57 -0.55
C THR A 209 -18.79 -9.58 -1.75
N GLY A 210 -19.29 -9.26 -2.94
CA GLY A 210 -18.49 -9.10 -4.15
C GLY A 210 -17.42 -8.02 -3.96
N TYR A 211 -17.83 -6.82 -3.50
CA TYR A 211 -16.91 -5.72 -3.21
C TYR A 211 -15.82 -6.10 -2.19
N ARG A 212 -16.19 -6.77 -1.09
CA ARG A 212 -15.21 -7.23 -0.08
C ARG A 212 -14.14 -8.16 -0.66
N ARG A 213 -14.49 -8.96 -1.65
CA ARG A 213 -13.54 -9.85 -2.34
C ARG A 213 -12.56 -9.08 -3.24
N THR A 214 -12.94 -7.88 -3.69
CA THR A 214 -12.07 -7.00 -4.49
C THR A 214 -11.25 -6.02 -3.65
N MET A 215 -11.50 -5.94 -2.33
CA MET A 215 -10.65 -5.14 -1.44
C MET A 215 -9.23 -5.69 -1.42
N TYR A 216 -8.27 -4.78 -1.31
CA TYR A 216 -6.86 -5.16 -1.27
C TYR A 216 -6.58 -6.17 -0.16
N GLY A 217 -5.98 -7.26 -0.55
CA GLY A 217 -5.33 -8.22 0.32
C GLY A 217 -3.95 -8.52 -0.24
N SER A 218 -2.95 -8.56 0.62
CA SER A 218 -1.62 -9.02 0.22
C SER A 218 -1.75 -10.42 -0.39
N PRO A 219 -1.19 -10.69 -1.59
CA PRO A 219 -1.22 -12.04 -2.14
C PRO A 219 -0.62 -13.03 -1.14
N ALA A 220 -1.28 -14.16 -0.96
CA ALA A 220 -0.78 -15.20 -0.10
C ALA A 220 0.38 -15.93 -0.80
N ALA A 221 1.32 -16.43 -0.01
CA ALA A 221 2.39 -17.27 -0.51
C ALA A 221 2.56 -18.48 0.42
N ASP A 222 2.89 -19.65 -0.12
CA ASP A 222 3.21 -20.83 0.65
C ASP A 222 4.73 -20.99 0.76
N PRO A 223 5.31 -20.63 1.90
CA PRO A 223 6.71 -20.91 2.16
C PRO A 223 6.89 -22.39 2.55
N THR A 224 7.84 -23.04 1.91
CA THR A 224 8.28 -24.40 2.26
C THR A 224 9.76 -24.36 2.53
N LEU A 225 10.17 -24.71 3.75
CA LEU A 225 11.56 -24.78 4.14
C LEU A 225 12.05 -26.24 4.09
N SER A 226 13.03 -26.51 3.24
CA SER A 226 13.78 -27.77 3.25
C SER A 226 15.10 -27.57 3.97
N VAL A 227 15.44 -28.53 4.83
CA VAL A 227 16.66 -28.52 5.64
C VAL A 227 17.43 -29.80 5.36
N ASP A 228 18.65 -29.66 4.86
CA ASP A 228 19.63 -30.77 4.80
C ASP A 228 20.74 -30.57 5.85
N ALA A 229 21.82 -31.30 5.74
CA ALA A 229 22.89 -31.31 6.76
C ALA A 229 23.57 -29.92 6.89
N THR A 230 23.59 -29.10 5.84
CA THR A 230 24.36 -27.84 5.76
C THR A 230 23.57 -26.66 5.24
N HIS A 231 22.43 -26.87 4.57
CA HIS A 231 21.67 -25.83 3.91
C HIS A 231 20.22 -25.79 4.37
N ARG A 232 19.66 -24.60 4.36
CA ARG A 232 18.23 -24.34 4.56
C ARG A 232 17.72 -23.60 3.34
N THR A 233 16.97 -24.28 2.48
CA THR A 233 16.42 -23.70 1.27
C THR A 233 14.96 -23.35 1.49
N LEU A 234 14.62 -22.08 1.36
CA LEU A 234 13.25 -21.57 1.42
C LEU A 234 12.71 -21.45 -0.01
N ARG A 235 11.63 -22.18 -0.26
CA ARG A 235 10.85 -22.08 -1.49
C ARG A 235 9.55 -21.33 -1.17
N ILE A 236 9.21 -20.33 -1.98
CA ILE A 236 8.02 -19.48 -1.83
C ILE A 236 7.19 -19.62 -3.09
N ALA A 237 6.02 -20.21 -2.99
CA ALA A 237 5.04 -20.28 -4.07
C ALA A 237 3.97 -19.21 -3.83
N VAL A 238 3.87 -18.20 -4.69
CA VAL A 238 2.86 -17.16 -4.61
C VAL A 238 1.55 -17.68 -5.17
N HIS A 239 0.46 -17.51 -4.43
CA HIS A 239 -0.86 -17.99 -4.85
C HIS A 239 -1.48 -17.07 -5.88
N ASP A 240 -1.93 -17.67 -6.96
CA ASP A 240 -2.76 -17.02 -7.96
C ASP A 240 -4.23 -16.99 -7.48
N THR A 241 -4.55 -16.03 -6.62
CA THR A 241 -5.93 -15.79 -6.20
C THR A 241 -6.70 -15.09 -7.32
N ALA A 242 -8.03 -15.19 -7.34
CA ALA A 242 -8.87 -14.52 -8.34
C ALA A 242 -8.59 -12.99 -8.39
N GLN A 243 -8.30 -12.37 -7.25
CA GLN A 243 -7.93 -10.96 -7.18
C GLN A 243 -6.54 -10.70 -7.78
N PHE A 244 -5.56 -11.55 -7.45
CA PHE A 244 -4.21 -11.43 -7.98
C PHE A 244 -4.18 -11.71 -9.48
N HIS A 245 -4.91 -12.75 -9.93
CA HIS A 245 -5.04 -13.08 -11.36
C HIS A 245 -5.58 -11.91 -12.19
N ALA A 246 -6.54 -11.16 -11.67
CA ALA A 246 -7.13 -10.00 -12.37
C ALA A 246 -6.13 -8.85 -12.59
N ILE A 247 -5.08 -8.75 -11.78
CA ILE A 247 -4.05 -7.70 -11.86
C ILE A 247 -2.68 -8.23 -12.29
N TYR A 248 -2.53 -9.56 -12.41
CA TYR A 248 -1.25 -10.20 -12.70
C TYR A 248 -0.71 -9.77 -14.05
N SER A 249 0.56 -9.53 -14.07
CA SER A 249 1.45 -9.53 -15.24
C SER A 249 2.77 -10.16 -14.78
N PRO A 250 3.66 -10.53 -15.71
CA PRO A 250 4.94 -11.13 -15.33
C PRO A 250 5.73 -10.28 -14.35
N VAL A 251 6.49 -10.96 -13.49
CA VAL A 251 7.41 -10.29 -12.57
C VAL A 251 8.56 -9.66 -13.33
N THR A 252 8.95 -8.47 -12.95
CA THR A 252 10.10 -7.76 -13.53
C THR A 252 11.16 -7.51 -12.45
N PRO A 253 12.46 -7.64 -12.76
CA PRO A 253 13.50 -7.46 -11.75
C PRO A 253 13.59 -6.00 -11.30
N ASP A 254 13.56 -5.78 -9.98
CA ASP A 254 13.91 -4.51 -9.37
C ASP A 254 15.37 -4.57 -8.90
N HIS A 255 16.20 -3.65 -9.38
CA HIS A 255 17.66 -3.68 -9.12
C HIS A 255 18.35 -5.02 -9.50
N GLY A 256 17.81 -5.72 -10.50
CA GLY A 256 18.31 -7.02 -10.93
C GLY A 256 17.84 -8.20 -10.09
N LYS A 257 16.96 -8.00 -9.11
CA LYS A 257 16.39 -9.01 -8.21
C LYS A 257 14.91 -9.21 -8.50
N MET A 258 14.49 -10.46 -8.66
CA MET A 258 13.09 -10.80 -8.96
C MET A 258 12.18 -10.67 -7.74
N MET A 259 12.73 -10.81 -6.54
CA MET A 259 12.04 -10.64 -5.26
C MET A 259 13.02 -10.09 -4.22
N HIS A 260 12.56 -9.12 -3.42
CA HIS A 260 13.21 -8.74 -2.17
C HIS A 260 12.48 -9.41 -1.02
N LEU A 261 13.14 -10.38 -0.40
CA LEU A 261 12.57 -11.19 0.67
C LEU A 261 13.06 -10.71 2.03
N PHE A 262 12.14 -10.34 2.90
CA PHE A 262 12.43 -9.94 4.26
C PHE A 262 11.88 -10.95 5.25
N LEU A 263 12.71 -11.40 6.18
CA LEU A 263 12.34 -12.28 7.27
C LEU A 263 12.53 -11.53 8.59
N VAL A 264 11.45 -11.40 9.36
CA VAL A 264 11.45 -10.72 10.67
C VAL A 264 10.97 -11.69 11.74
N ARG A 265 11.82 -12.01 12.72
CA ARG A 265 11.44 -12.92 13.81
C ARG A 265 10.45 -12.25 14.74
N LEU A 266 9.34 -12.92 15.01
CA LEU A 266 8.31 -12.42 15.92
C LEU A 266 8.22 -13.28 17.19
N PRO A 267 7.80 -12.69 18.34
CA PRO A 267 7.38 -11.28 18.51
C PRO A 267 8.52 -10.28 18.74
N GLY A 268 9.75 -10.73 18.96
CA GLY A 268 10.86 -9.89 19.42
C GLY A 268 11.43 -8.91 18.39
N MET A 269 11.23 -9.16 17.11
CA MET A 269 11.86 -8.46 15.98
C MET A 269 13.39 -8.33 16.11
N ASP A 270 14.02 -9.28 16.80
CA ASP A 270 15.43 -9.29 17.19
C ASP A 270 16.32 -10.03 16.19
N ALA A 271 15.74 -10.62 15.15
CA ALA A 271 16.44 -11.17 14.00
C ALA A 271 15.75 -10.73 12.72
N PHE A 272 16.56 -10.30 11.76
CA PHE A 272 16.14 -9.76 10.48
C PHE A 272 17.05 -10.32 9.37
N ALA A 273 16.45 -10.65 8.22
CA ALA A 273 17.19 -10.96 7.00
C ALA A 273 16.54 -10.28 5.80
N HIS A 274 17.36 -9.81 4.86
CA HIS A 274 16.99 -9.33 3.55
C HIS A 274 17.72 -10.19 2.52
N LEU A 275 16.96 -10.94 1.74
CA LEU A 275 17.44 -11.99 0.84
C LEU A 275 16.86 -11.78 -0.56
N HIS A 276 17.51 -12.34 -1.57
CA HIS A 276 17.11 -12.21 -2.96
C HIS A 276 16.92 -13.59 -3.60
N PRO A 277 15.82 -14.30 -3.32
CA PRO A 277 15.57 -15.60 -3.89
C PRO A 277 15.43 -15.52 -5.40
N GLY A 278 16.05 -16.48 -6.11
CA GLY A 278 15.93 -16.62 -7.54
C GLY A 278 14.55 -17.14 -7.94
N GLN A 279 14.05 -16.68 -9.08
CA GLN A 279 12.80 -17.18 -9.66
C GLN A 279 13.05 -18.52 -10.34
N SER A 280 12.36 -19.58 -9.91
CA SER A 280 12.46 -20.93 -10.50
C SER A 280 11.29 -21.25 -11.44
N ASP A 281 10.15 -20.56 -11.28
CA ASP A 281 8.96 -20.63 -12.11
C ASP A 281 8.22 -19.30 -12.03
N SER A 282 7.17 -19.08 -12.84
CA SER A 282 6.48 -17.78 -12.96
C SER A 282 6.11 -17.11 -11.64
N LEU A 283 5.73 -17.89 -10.63
CA LEU A 283 5.33 -17.44 -9.30
C LEU A 283 6.04 -18.22 -8.18
N VAL A 284 7.17 -18.84 -8.47
CA VAL A 284 7.93 -19.64 -7.49
C VAL A 284 9.34 -19.10 -7.38
N PHE A 285 9.73 -18.82 -6.13
CA PHE A 285 11.04 -18.27 -5.80
C PHE A 285 11.75 -19.20 -4.82
N SER A 286 13.06 -19.32 -4.93
CA SER A 286 13.87 -20.16 -4.03
C SER A 286 15.18 -19.49 -3.68
N GLY A 287 15.57 -19.57 -2.42
CA GLY A 287 16.82 -19.01 -1.93
C GLY A 287 17.29 -19.65 -0.63
N GLU A 288 18.55 -19.46 -0.31
CA GLU A 288 19.13 -19.98 0.93
C GLU A 288 18.82 -19.05 2.11
N VAL A 289 18.49 -19.64 3.26
CA VAL A 289 18.27 -18.93 4.51
C VAL A 289 19.57 -18.95 5.32
N PRO A 290 20.15 -17.77 5.65
CA PRO A 290 21.39 -17.70 6.41
C PRO A 290 21.22 -18.21 7.84
N ALA A 291 22.30 -18.23 8.62
CA ALA A 291 22.33 -18.73 9.99
C ALA A 291 21.58 -17.80 10.99
N VAL A 292 20.35 -17.42 10.64
CA VAL A 292 19.47 -16.72 11.59
C VAL A 292 19.00 -17.69 12.68
N PRO A 293 18.73 -17.22 13.91
CA PRO A 293 18.25 -18.06 15.01
C PRO A 293 16.93 -18.76 14.69
N SER A 294 16.70 -19.89 15.32
CA SER A 294 15.42 -20.59 15.24
C SER A 294 14.27 -19.71 15.75
N GLY A 295 13.08 -19.95 15.22
CA GLY A 295 11.86 -19.26 15.62
C GLY A 295 10.88 -19.04 14.50
N ARG A 296 9.79 -18.37 14.82
CA ARG A 296 8.75 -18.01 13.87
C ARG A 296 9.06 -16.65 13.25
N TYR A 297 9.18 -16.62 11.93
CA TYR A 297 9.44 -15.44 11.15
C TYR A 297 8.21 -14.99 10.37
N ARG A 298 7.94 -13.70 10.39
CA ARG A 298 7.06 -13.08 9.40
C ARG A 298 7.85 -12.89 8.11
N LEU A 299 7.27 -13.36 7.02
CA LEU A 299 7.79 -13.24 5.67
C LEU A 299 7.10 -12.06 4.98
N PHE A 300 7.91 -11.20 4.35
CA PHE A 300 7.45 -10.18 3.41
C PHE A 300 8.29 -10.31 2.14
N GLY A 301 7.63 -10.52 1.01
CA GLY A 301 8.30 -10.65 -0.28
C GLY A 301 7.81 -9.55 -1.23
N ASP A 302 8.66 -8.56 -1.49
CA ASP A 302 8.34 -7.50 -2.45
C ASP A 302 8.68 -7.96 -3.85
N LEU A 303 7.73 -7.77 -4.75
CA LEU A 303 7.88 -8.01 -6.17
C LEU A 303 7.19 -6.92 -6.98
N THR A 304 7.72 -6.61 -8.14
CA THR A 304 7.13 -5.65 -9.07
C THR A 304 6.76 -6.37 -10.36
N LEU A 305 5.58 -6.06 -10.89
CA LEU A 305 5.06 -6.63 -12.12
C LEU A 305 5.37 -5.73 -13.31
N GLU A 306 5.43 -6.30 -14.54
CA GLU A 306 5.64 -5.54 -15.78
C GLU A 306 4.58 -4.47 -16.07
N ASN A 307 3.46 -4.48 -15.37
CA ASN A 307 2.48 -3.40 -15.42
C ASN A 307 2.79 -2.24 -14.47
N GLY A 308 3.94 -2.28 -13.78
CA GLY A 308 4.37 -1.26 -12.81
C GLY A 308 3.73 -1.37 -11.43
N LEU A 309 2.99 -2.44 -11.15
CA LEU A 309 2.40 -2.69 -9.84
C LEU A 309 3.43 -3.36 -8.93
N SER A 310 3.75 -2.72 -7.81
CA SER A 310 4.53 -3.33 -6.74
C SER A 310 3.59 -3.95 -5.69
N LEU A 311 3.92 -5.16 -5.25
CA LEU A 311 3.15 -5.98 -4.33
C LEU A 311 4.05 -6.57 -3.27
N THR A 312 3.53 -6.71 -2.05
CA THR A 312 4.19 -7.45 -0.96
C THR A 312 3.41 -8.72 -0.66
N VAL A 313 3.97 -9.88 -0.92
CA VAL A 313 3.40 -11.17 -0.49
C VAL A 313 3.78 -11.46 0.94
N THR A 314 2.92 -12.16 1.68
CA THR A 314 3.17 -12.39 3.10
C THR A 314 2.74 -13.77 3.56
N ASN A 315 3.52 -14.32 4.50
CA ASN A 315 3.14 -15.49 5.30
C ASN A 315 4.02 -15.56 6.55
N PHE A 316 3.99 -16.69 7.24
CA PHE A 316 4.92 -17.05 8.29
C PHE A 316 5.73 -18.28 7.88
N VAL A 317 6.95 -18.38 8.39
CA VAL A 317 7.80 -19.54 8.27
C VAL A 317 8.45 -19.84 9.61
N ASP A 318 8.44 -21.11 10.01
CA ASP A 318 9.15 -21.57 11.19
C ASP A 318 10.54 -22.07 10.77
N ILE A 319 11.58 -21.41 11.29
CA ILE A 319 12.98 -21.68 10.95
C ILE A 319 13.57 -22.47 12.11
N PRO A 320 14.08 -23.72 11.89
CA PRO A 320 14.75 -24.50 12.92
C PRO A 320 16.18 -24.02 13.17
N ASP A 321 16.81 -24.50 14.23
CA ASP A 321 18.22 -24.23 14.51
C ASP A 321 19.12 -24.68 13.36
N ALA A 322 20.09 -23.85 13.03
CA ALA A 322 21.10 -24.20 12.03
C ALA A 322 22.20 -25.08 12.63
N LYS A 323 22.54 -26.15 11.94
CA LYS A 323 23.78 -26.90 12.18
C LYS A 323 24.78 -26.49 11.09
N GLY A 324 25.61 -25.48 11.38
CA GLY A 324 26.62 -24.99 10.46
C GLY A 324 26.47 -23.52 10.07
N VAL A 325 27.47 -22.97 9.41
CA VAL A 325 27.48 -21.60 8.90
C VAL A 325 27.07 -21.65 7.43
N VAL A 326 25.89 -21.13 7.10
CA VAL A 326 25.47 -20.91 5.72
C VAL A 326 25.92 -19.51 5.30
N THR A 327 26.76 -19.43 4.28
CA THR A 327 27.10 -18.18 3.64
C THR A 327 26.01 -17.83 2.65
N PRO A 328 25.47 -16.58 2.64
CA PRO A 328 24.53 -16.15 1.63
C PRO A 328 25.05 -16.38 0.22
N SER A 329 24.22 -16.87 -0.67
CA SER A 329 24.58 -17.14 -2.08
C SER A 329 24.71 -15.85 -2.88
N ASP A 330 24.02 -14.79 -2.49
CA ASP A 330 24.05 -13.48 -3.11
C ASP A 330 24.86 -12.48 -2.26
N SER A 331 25.73 -11.72 -2.90
CA SER A 331 26.59 -10.73 -2.22
C SER A 331 25.82 -9.55 -1.62
N ASP A 332 24.56 -9.37 -1.99
CA ASP A 332 23.67 -8.34 -1.49
C ASP A 332 22.71 -8.87 -0.41
N ASP A 333 22.71 -10.18 -0.18
CA ASP A 333 22.00 -10.77 0.96
C ASP A 333 22.62 -10.34 2.28
N ALA A 334 21.78 -9.99 3.24
CA ALA A 334 22.21 -9.57 4.55
C ALA A 334 21.28 -10.05 5.65
N TRP A 335 21.83 -10.28 6.82
CA TRP A 335 21.08 -10.58 8.02
C TRP A 335 21.73 -9.97 9.25
N THR A 336 20.93 -9.71 10.26
CA THR A 336 21.41 -9.11 11.51
C THR A 336 20.61 -9.59 12.71
N LEU A 337 21.28 -9.57 13.87
CA LEU A 337 20.65 -9.76 15.17
C LEU A 337 20.67 -8.42 15.91
N ALA A 338 19.53 -8.02 16.43
CA ALA A 338 19.42 -6.81 17.25
C ALA A 338 18.80 -7.19 18.60
N PRO A 339 19.30 -6.62 19.71
CA PRO A 339 18.70 -6.88 21.01
C PRO A 339 17.19 -6.56 20.99
N SER A 340 16.39 -7.42 21.64
CA SER A 340 15.00 -7.09 21.92
C SER A 340 14.97 -5.83 22.80
N ALA A 341 14.22 -4.81 22.35
CA ALA A 341 13.84 -3.64 23.16
C ALA A 341 14.95 -2.68 23.64
N THR A 342 16.06 -2.55 22.96
CA THR A 342 16.93 -1.38 23.20
C THR A 342 16.31 -0.19 22.47
N ARG A 343 15.77 0.79 23.21
CA ARG A 343 15.30 2.07 22.64
C ARG A 343 16.50 2.83 22.08
N ILE A 344 16.69 2.72 20.77
CA ILE A 344 17.64 3.55 20.04
C ILE A 344 16.79 4.61 19.30
N ALA A 345 16.48 5.68 20.01
CA ALA A 345 15.64 6.79 19.54
C ALA A 345 16.40 7.72 18.57
N PRO A 346 15.72 8.66 17.90
CA PRO A 346 16.39 9.74 17.18
C PRO A 346 17.46 10.43 18.05
N GLY A 347 18.64 10.69 17.47
CA GLY A 347 19.82 11.18 18.17
C GLY A 347 20.82 10.11 18.63
N ALA A 348 20.44 8.83 18.55
CA ALA A 348 21.32 7.73 18.93
C ALA A 348 22.29 7.33 17.81
N THR A 349 23.44 6.81 18.22
CA THR A 349 24.46 6.21 17.35
C THR A 349 24.55 4.72 17.64
N THR A 350 24.57 3.89 16.60
CA THR A 350 24.77 2.45 16.69
C THR A 350 26.03 2.01 15.96
N LEU A 351 26.65 0.94 16.43
CA LEU A 351 27.76 0.31 15.74
C LEU A 351 27.25 -0.55 14.58
N LEU A 352 27.83 -0.39 13.40
CA LEU A 352 27.57 -1.23 12.23
C LEU A 352 28.52 -2.42 12.13
N GLY A 353 29.66 -2.37 12.78
CA GLY A 353 30.80 -3.28 12.60
C GLY A 353 31.88 -2.71 11.69
N ASP A 354 33.04 -3.37 11.62
CA ASP A 354 34.20 -2.97 10.81
C ASP A 354 34.66 -1.52 11.05
N GLY A 355 34.43 -0.98 12.26
CA GLY A 355 34.75 0.39 12.63
C GLY A 355 33.73 1.45 12.15
N PHE A 356 32.68 1.05 11.45
CA PHE A 356 31.63 1.98 11.03
C PHE A 356 30.58 2.17 12.10
N THR A 357 30.01 3.38 12.14
CA THR A 357 28.87 3.75 12.97
C THR A 357 27.77 4.38 12.14
N MET A 358 26.53 4.28 12.60
CA MET A 358 25.41 5.02 12.03
C MET A 358 24.70 5.81 13.12
N SER A 359 24.51 7.10 12.87
CA SER A 359 23.74 8.00 13.73
C SER A 359 22.42 8.34 13.08
N TRP A 360 21.32 8.30 13.86
CA TRP A 360 20.04 8.81 13.41
C TRP A 360 19.92 10.29 13.76
N ASN A 361 20.04 11.16 12.76
CA ASN A 361 19.92 12.61 12.93
C ASN A 361 18.44 13.00 12.93
N GLY A 362 17.80 12.96 14.08
CA GLY A 362 16.45 13.45 14.31
C GLY A 362 16.45 14.73 15.15
N GLU A 363 15.56 15.65 14.86
CA GLU A 363 15.44 16.94 15.58
C GLU A 363 14.79 16.81 16.98
N GLY A 364 14.69 15.60 17.55
CA GLY A 364 14.06 15.35 18.84
C GLY A 364 12.53 15.58 18.87
N ALA A 365 11.94 16.05 17.79
CA ALA A 365 10.50 16.19 17.67
C ALA A 365 9.82 14.82 17.58
N PRO A 366 8.67 14.64 18.26
CA PRO A 366 7.94 13.38 18.19
C PRO A 366 7.45 13.13 16.75
N LEU A 367 7.66 11.91 16.25
CA LEU A 367 7.11 11.48 14.98
C LEU A 367 5.59 11.34 15.11
N ILE A 368 4.88 11.85 14.12
CA ILE A 368 3.42 11.86 14.11
C ILE A 368 2.94 11.06 12.89
N ALA A 369 1.97 10.16 13.11
CA ALA A 369 1.36 9.41 12.03
C ALA A 369 0.65 10.34 11.02
N ARG A 370 0.66 9.94 9.75
CA ARG A 370 0.06 10.69 8.64
C ARG A 370 0.67 12.08 8.41
N ARG A 371 1.91 12.26 8.87
CA ARG A 371 2.72 13.44 8.62
C ARG A 371 4.03 13.03 7.94
N ALA A 372 4.31 13.65 6.80
CA ALA A 372 5.56 13.44 6.08
C ALA A 372 6.76 13.81 6.94
N THR A 373 7.76 12.97 6.96
CA THR A 373 9.00 13.15 7.73
C THR A 373 10.19 12.65 6.93
N ASP A 374 11.37 13.18 7.25
CA ASP A 374 12.63 12.70 6.73
C ASP A 374 13.33 11.87 7.81
N LEU A 375 13.55 10.60 7.54
CA LEU A 375 14.41 9.76 8.35
C LEU A 375 15.85 9.98 7.87
N ARG A 376 16.64 10.72 8.66
CA ARG A 376 18.01 11.13 8.28
C ARG A 376 19.03 10.35 9.08
N PHE A 377 19.95 9.70 8.39
CA PHE A 377 21.03 8.93 9.00
C PHE A 377 22.38 9.39 8.45
N VAL A 378 23.41 9.26 9.26
CA VAL A 378 24.79 9.51 8.84
C VAL A 378 25.66 8.32 9.19
N VAL A 379 26.31 7.77 8.19
CA VAL A 379 27.30 6.70 8.34
C VAL A 379 28.68 7.33 8.47
N ARG A 380 29.45 6.94 9.49
CA ARG A 380 30.82 7.39 9.72
C ARG A 380 31.78 6.22 9.74
N ASP A 381 32.98 6.45 9.24
CA ASP A 381 34.08 5.50 9.30
C ASP A 381 34.75 5.49 10.70
N ALA A 382 35.78 4.67 10.86
CA ALA A 382 36.56 4.55 12.10
C ALA A 382 37.26 5.84 12.53
N ASN A 383 37.48 6.79 11.61
CA ASN A 383 38.08 8.09 11.90
C ASN A 383 37.02 9.16 12.22
N GLY A 384 35.74 8.81 12.20
CA GLY A 384 34.63 9.72 12.43
C GLY A 384 34.24 10.57 11.22
N ALA A 385 34.87 10.37 10.06
CA ALA A 385 34.51 11.05 8.81
C ALA A 385 33.20 10.44 8.20
N VAL A 386 32.47 11.23 7.42
CA VAL A 386 31.34 10.70 6.65
C VAL A 386 31.86 9.64 5.70
N ALA A 387 31.30 8.43 5.81
CA ALA A 387 31.74 7.28 5.04
C ALA A 387 31.40 7.44 3.56
N GLN A 388 32.26 6.89 2.72
CA GLN A 388 31.96 6.67 1.30
C GLN A 388 31.35 5.28 1.15
N LEU A 389 30.16 5.22 0.54
CA LEU A 389 29.39 3.98 0.36
C LEU A 389 29.54 3.47 -1.08
N ARG A 390 29.53 2.16 -1.22
CA ARG A 390 29.34 1.50 -2.52
C ARG A 390 27.84 1.40 -2.81
N PRO A 391 27.45 1.35 -4.08
CA PRO A 391 26.06 1.07 -4.41
C PRO A 391 25.61 -0.26 -3.78
N TYR A 392 24.52 -0.20 -3.05
CA TYR A 392 23.77 -1.35 -2.58
C TYR A 392 22.48 -1.45 -3.39
N LEU A 393 22.39 -2.44 -4.26
CA LEU A 393 21.28 -2.57 -5.20
C LEU A 393 21.04 -1.26 -6.00
N GLY A 394 22.15 -0.65 -6.48
CA GLY A 394 22.10 0.57 -7.27
C GLY A 394 21.84 1.89 -6.49
N MET A 395 21.69 1.83 -5.16
CA MET A 395 21.41 3.00 -4.31
C MET A 395 22.44 3.14 -3.17
N ALA A 396 22.44 4.29 -2.49
CA ALA A 396 23.30 4.51 -1.33
C ALA A 396 22.92 3.61 -0.14
N ALA A 397 21.62 3.32 0.01
CA ALA A 397 21.09 2.56 1.13
C ALA A 397 19.67 2.06 0.85
N HIS A 398 19.22 1.10 1.66
CA HIS A 398 17.82 0.68 1.78
C HIS A 398 17.40 0.71 3.24
N ALA A 399 16.13 0.94 3.50
CA ALA A 399 15.59 0.83 4.85
C ALA A 399 14.30 0.01 4.86
N VAL A 400 14.07 -0.70 5.96
CA VAL A 400 12.85 -1.46 6.20
C VAL A 400 12.22 -0.96 7.50
N VAL A 401 10.94 -0.63 7.45
CA VAL A 401 10.17 -0.15 8.60
C VAL A 401 9.06 -1.13 8.89
N VAL A 402 9.02 -1.65 10.12
CA VAL A 402 7.99 -2.61 10.55
C VAL A 402 7.40 -2.14 11.87
N ARG A 403 6.06 -2.16 11.96
CA ARG A 403 5.35 -1.95 13.22
C ARG A 403 5.45 -3.19 14.10
N ASP A 404 5.44 -3.03 15.41
CA ASP A 404 5.63 -4.10 16.40
C ASP A 404 4.65 -5.28 16.28
N ASP A 405 3.44 -5.02 15.77
CA ASP A 405 2.42 -6.04 15.49
C ASP A 405 2.50 -6.61 14.05
N ALA A 406 3.51 -6.21 13.29
CA ALA A 406 3.70 -6.55 11.88
C ALA A 406 2.51 -6.17 10.97
N SER A 407 1.64 -5.24 11.41
CA SER A 407 0.52 -4.73 10.61
C SER A 407 0.93 -3.68 9.58
N VAL A 408 2.14 -3.14 9.70
CA VAL A 408 2.78 -2.22 8.76
C VAL A 408 4.15 -2.77 8.42
N PHE A 409 4.41 -2.88 7.14
CA PHE A 409 5.72 -3.18 6.56
C PHE A 409 5.93 -2.27 5.36
N ILE A 410 7.11 -1.71 5.23
CA ILE A 410 7.52 -0.96 4.04
C ILE A 410 9.02 -1.08 3.79
N HIS A 411 9.37 -1.29 2.55
CA HIS A 411 10.73 -1.20 2.02
C HIS A 411 10.93 0.21 1.46
N LEU A 412 11.91 0.94 1.99
CA LEU A 412 12.18 2.34 1.68
C LEU A 412 13.47 2.50 0.88
N HIS A 413 13.41 3.40 -0.06
CA HIS A 413 14.54 3.89 -0.84
C HIS A 413 14.86 5.35 -0.49
N PRO A 414 16.06 5.87 -0.78
CA PRO A 414 16.35 7.30 -0.61
C PRO A 414 15.39 8.21 -1.39
N MET A 415 14.77 7.70 -2.45
CA MET A 415 13.73 8.40 -3.21
C MET A 415 12.30 8.19 -2.66
N GLY A 416 12.13 7.47 -1.55
CA GLY A 416 10.86 7.26 -0.87
C GLY A 416 10.34 5.82 -0.95
N THR A 417 9.02 5.67 -1.11
CA THR A 417 8.32 4.37 -1.08
C THR A 417 8.14 3.74 -2.46
N VAL A 418 8.61 4.39 -3.52
CA VAL A 418 8.44 3.95 -4.91
C VAL A 418 9.53 2.96 -5.28
N ALA A 419 9.15 1.82 -5.87
CA ALA A 419 10.09 0.92 -6.53
C ALA A 419 10.61 1.58 -7.81
N MET A 420 11.94 1.59 -8.01
CA MET A 420 12.55 2.25 -9.16
C MET A 420 12.09 1.61 -10.46
N VAL A 421 11.99 0.29 -10.51
CA VAL A 421 11.54 -0.42 -11.71
C VAL A 421 10.09 -0.09 -12.07
N ALA A 422 9.21 0.16 -11.09
CA ALA A 422 7.84 0.57 -11.38
C ALA A 422 7.81 1.91 -12.15
N GLN A 423 8.66 2.88 -11.78
CA GLN A 423 8.81 4.13 -12.50
C GLN A 423 9.37 3.90 -13.91
N GLN A 424 10.39 3.06 -14.04
CA GLN A 424 11.01 2.72 -15.33
C GLN A 424 10.00 2.05 -16.27
N VAL A 425 9.16 1.15 -15.78
CA VAL A 425 8.12 0.47 -16.56
C VAL A 425 7.19 1.48 -17.23
N PHE A 426 6.70 2.49 -16.50
CA PHE A 426 5.87 3.54 -17.09
C PHE A 426 6.64 4.35 -18.14
N ALA A 427 7.88 4.73 -17.86
CA ALA A 427 8.73 5.45 -18.82
C ALA A 427 9.03 4.63 -20.09
N ILE A 428 9.22 3.32 -19.98
CA ILE A 428 9.41 2.41 -21.10
C ILE A 428 8.16 2.33 -21.96
N ARG A 429 6.99 2.19 -21.32
CA ARG A 429 5.69 2.16 -22.00
C ARG A 429 5.40 3.46 -22.75
N ASP A 430 5.74 4.60 -22.17
CA ASP A 430 5.57 5.91 -22.82
C ASP A 430 6.43 6.08 -24.09
N ARG A 431 7.60 5.43 -24.12
CA ARG A 431 8.44 5.40 -25.33
C ARG A 431 7.97 4.39 -26.38
N GLY A 432 6.98 3.56 -26.04
CA GLY A 432 6.51 2.49 -26.93
C GLY A 432 7.44 1.28 -27.01
N ASP A 433 8.38 1.12 -26.06
CA ASP A 433 9.31 -0.01 -26.00
C ASP A 433 8.62 -1.29 -25.49
N THR A 434 7.49 -1.60 -26.11
CA THR A 434 6.68 -2.79 -25.80
C THR A 434 6.47 -3.63 -27.05
N THR A 435 6.17 -4.90 -26.84
CA THR A 435 5.74 -5.82 -27.90
C THR A 435 4.26 -5.59 -28.25
N SER A 436 3.78 -6.20 -29.35
CA SER A 436 2.39 -6.03 -29.80
C SER A 436 1.35 -6.54 -28.81
N ASP A 437 1.73 -7.46 -27.92
CA ASP A 437 0.89 -7.98 -26.82
C ASP A 437 1.06 -7.19 -25.51
N GLY A 438 1.82 -6.06 -25.53
CA GLY A 438 1.98 -5.15 -24.40
C GLY A 438 3.02 -5.59 -23.37
N ARG A 439 3.84 -6.62 -23.65
CA ARG A 439 4.99 -7.00 -22.82
C ARG A 439 6.13 -6.00 -23.00
N LEU A 440 6.94 -5.81 -21.95
CA LEU A 440 8.17 -5.05 -22.07
C LEU A 440 9.15 -5.79 -22.99
N ARG A 441 9.90 -5.06 -23.82
CA ARG A 441 11.00 -5.66 -24.58
C ARG A 441 12.11 -6.10 -23.64
N ALA A 442 12.74 -7.22 -23.90
CA ALA A 442 13.74 -7.83 -23.03
C ALA A 442 14.95 -6.91 -22.71
N ASP A 443 15.29 -6.04 -23.64
CA ASP A 443 16.40 -5.08 -23.53
C ASP A 443 16.00 -3.70 -22.97
N ALA A 444 14.69 -3.45 -22.79
CA ALA A 444 14.18 -2.13 -22.41
C ALA A 444 14.57 -1.70 -20.98
N LEU A 445 14.70 -2.65 -20.05
CA LEU A 445 15.09 -2.37 -18.66
C LEU A 445 16.61 -2.13 -18.48
N GLY A 446 17.40 -2.38 -19.49
CA GLY A 446 18.86 -2.32 -19.41
C GLY A 446 19.46 -3.44 -18.55
N SER A 447 20.78 -3.50 -18.50
CA SER A 447 21.50 -4.55 -17.76
C SER A 447 21.54 -4.36 -16.23
N GLY A 448 20.91 -3.31 -15.70
CA GLY A 448 20.91 -2.98 -14.25
C GLY A 448 22.29 -2.70 -13.64
N ALA A 449 23.36 -2.83 -14.42
CA ALA A 449 24.72 -2.55 -13.96
C ALA A 449 24.93 -1.04 -13.83
N MET A 450 24.80 -0.53 -12.60
CA MET A 450 25.21 0.84 -12.29
C MET A 450 26.74 0.92 -12.25
N PRO A 451 27.33 2.02 -12.77
CA PRO A 451 28.77 2.24 -12.60
C PRO A 451 29.14 2.27 -11.12
N ALA A 452 30.35 1.86 -10.79
CA ALA A 452 30.87 1.85 -9.42
C ALA A 452 31.08 3.31 -8.94
N MET A 453 29.98 4.02 -8.64
CA MET A 453 30.01 5.35 -8.07
C MET A 453 30.12 5.26 -6.56
N SER A 454 30.97 6.10 -5.96
CA SER A 454 30.98 6.30 -4.53
C SER A 454 29.83 7.23 -4.14
N MET A 455 29.08 6.87 -3.10
CA MET A 455 27.94 7.60 -2.59
C MET A 455 28.19 8.10 -1.18
N SER A 456 27.64 9.27 -0.83
CA SER A 456 27.77 9.83 0.52
C SER A 456 27.07 8.95 1.55
N GLY A 457 27.71 8.85 2.74
CA GLY A 457 27.09 8.24 3.92
C GLY A 457 26.02 9.11 4.59
N GLU A 458 25.67 10.25 4.03
CA GLU A 458 24.52 11.04 4.44
C GLU A 458 23.27 10.54 3.72
N LEU A 459 22.33 9.99 4.49
CA LEU A 459 21.17 9.27 3.98
C LEU A 459 19.88 9.96 4.42
N THR A 460 18.93 10.06 3.52
CA THR A 460 17.57 10.56 3.82
C THR A 460 16.56 9.62 3.19
N PHE A 461 15.58 9.22 4.00
CA PHE A 461 14.43 8.43 3.53
C PHE A 461 13.16 9.22 3.82
N PRO A 462 12.52 9.81 2.82
CA PRO A 462 11.23 10.47 3.00
C PRO A 462 10.15 9.43 3.24
N TYR A 463 9.38 9.60 4.31
CA TYR A 463 8.36 8.64 4.72
C TYR A 463 7.18 9.30 5.42
N GLU A 464 6.04 8.64 5.39
CA GLU A 464 4.85 8.99 6.16
C GLU A 464 4.35 7.74 6.89
N PHE A 465 4.48 7.71 8.22
CA PHE A 465 3.99 6.59 9.03
C PHE A 465 2.46 6.52 8.96
N PRO A 466 1.86 5.39 8.57
CA PRO A 466 0.41 5.31 8.35
C PRO A 466 -0.41 5.29 9.64
N LYS A 467 0.16 4.81 10.74
CA LYS A 467 -0.54 4.58 12.02
C LYS A 467 0.38 4.93 13.19
N PRO A 468 -0.18 5.36 14.33
CA PRO A 468 0.59 5.45 15.58
C PRO A 468 0.99 4.06 16.08
N GLY A 469 2.05 4.02 16.88
CA GLY A 469 2.56 2.79 17.48
C GLY A 469 4.06 2.74 17.53
N ARG A 470 4.60 1.60 17.94
CA ARG A 470 6.04 1.35 17.98
C ARG A 470 6.50 0.72 16.68
N TYR A 471 7.60 1.22 16.15
CA TYR A 471 8.21 0.76 14.91
C TYR A 471 9.67 0.41 15.11
N ARG A 472 10.13 -0.59 14.36
CA ARG A 472 11.55 -0.91 14.20
C ARG A 472 11.97 -0.63 12.77
N ILE A 473 13.14 0.01 12.64
CA ILE A 473 13.72 0.44 11.37
C ILE A 473 15.07 -0.25 11.23
N TRP A 474 15.27 -0.97 10.14
CA TRP A 474 16.57 -1.49 9.73
C TRP A 474 17.07 -0.66 8.56
N VAL A 475 18.28 -0.10 8.68
CA VAL A 475 18.92 0.67 7.62
C VAL A 475 20.15 -0.09 7.14
N GLN A 476 20.19 -0.38 5.85
CA GLN A 476 21.20 -1.19 5.22
C GLN A 476 22.08 -0.37 4.29
N VAL A 477 23.39 -0.50 4.43
CA VAL A 477 24.42 0.21 3.66
C VAL A 477 25.55 -0.75 3.28
N LYS A 478 26.31 -0.40 2.23
CA LYS A 478 27.44 -1.19 1.75
C LYS A 478 28.71 -0.34 1.73
N PRO A 479 29.32 -0.05 2.91
CA PRO A 479 30.54 0.78 2.97
C PRO A 479 31.77 0.05 2.40
N MET A 480 31.75 -1.27 2.39
CA MET A 480 32.81 -2.12 1.82
C MET A 480 32.22 -3.16 0.86
N GLN A 481 32.65 -4.41 0.97
CA GLN A 481 32.15 -5.50 0.09
C GLN A 481 30.89 -6.18 0.62
N ARG A 482 30.56 -5.98 1.89
CA ARG A 482 29.40 -6.58 2.54
C ARG A 482 28.38 -5.53 2.98
N VAL A 483 27.14 -5.94 3.06
CA VAL A 483 26.04 -5.12 3.57
C VAL A 483 26.12 -5.09 5.11
N LEU A 484 26.05 -3.90 5.69
CA LEU A 484 25.96 -3.68 7.13
C LEU A 484 24.56 -3.13 7.45
N THR A 485 24.00 -3.55 8.58
CA THR A 485 22.62 -3.19 8.98
C THR A 485 22.61 -2.53 10.36
N ALA A 486 22.08 -1.30 10.43
CA ALA A 486 21.76 -0.63 11.68
C ALA A 486 20.30 -0.89 12.05
N THR A 487 19.99 -0.90 13.35
CA THR A 487 18.63 -1.09 13.85
C THR A 487 18.24 0.05 14.78
N PHE A 488 17.07 0.64 14.58
CA PHE A 488 16.51 1.71 15.39
C PHE A 488 15.05 1.42 15.77
N ASP A 489 14.66 1.81 16.98
CA ASP A 489 13.27 1.72 17.45
C ASP A 489 12.71 3.13 17.65
N VAL A 490 11.45 3.34 17.31
CA VAL A 490 10.77 4.63 17.46
C VAL A 490 9.31 4.48 17.83
N ASP A 491 8.83 5.40 18.66
CA ASP A 491 7.41 5.55 18.97
C ASP A 491 6.82 6.68 18.09
N VAL A 492 5.78 6.36 17.35
CA VAL A 492 5.01 7.28 16.49
C VAL A 492 3.67 7.58 17.17
N ARG A 493 3.30 8.86 17.28
CA ARG A 493 2.05 9.34 17.91
C ARG A 493 0.95 9.63 16.89
#